data_553b02f7a07937dde27228c3460e25b8
#
_entry.id   553b02f7a07937dde27228c3460e25b8
#
_cell.length_a   1.000
_cell.length_b   1.000
_cell.length_c   1.000
_cell.angle_alpha   90.00
_cell.angle_beta   90.00
_cell.angle_gamma   90.00
#
_symmetry.space_group_name_H-M   'P 1'
#
loop_
_entity.id
_entity.type
_entity.pdbx_description
1 polymer ?
#
loop_
_entity_poly.entity_id
_entity_poly.type
_entity_poly.pdbx_seq_one_letter_code
_entity_poly.pdbx_strand_id
1 'polypeptide(L)'
;MSRLIFLNGAPGSGKSTLTRRLVDSRPLALLLDVDTLRGQLGAWRDDPGAAGLAARRIALEMARTHLSTGADVVVPQFLRRPDFIDQLRLVADDVGAEFVLVALVSSPEEAAARFHARSTSTEQNHRDAVDLQQAPGARPVEELYEGMLALLATYDDVRYVESVPGDIDGTYERLLQRLSDAR
;
A
#
# COMPACT_ATOMS: atom_id res chain seq x y z
N MET A 1 -19.30 7.82 8.20
CA MET A 1 -18.90 6.41 8.01
C MET A 1 -17.41 6.41 7.76
N SER A 2 -16.63 5.68 8.57
CA SER A 2 -15.17 5.56 8.39
C SER A 2 -14.83 4.74 7.15
N ARG A 3 -13.65 4.96 6.59
CA ARG A 3 -13.15 4.24 5.41
C ARG A 3 -11.82 3.57 5.70
N LEU A 4 -11.66 2.34 5.22
CA LEU A 4 -10.37 1.69 5.06
C LEU A 4 -9.94 1.83 3.60
N ILE A 5 -8.93 2.66 3.35
CA ILE A 5 -8.41 2.92 2.00
C ILE A 5 -7.12 2.15 1.83
N PHE A 6 -7.17 1.10 1.02
CA PHE A 6 -5.98 0.32 0.67
C PHE A 6 -5.38 0.80 -0.64
N LEU A 7 -4.14 1.27 -0.61
CA LEU A 7 -3.43 1.81 -1.77
C LEU A 7 -2.36 0.83 -2.24
N ASN A 8 -2.67 0.02 -3.27
CA ASN A 8 -1.70 -0.86 -3.91
C ASN A 8 -0.95 -0.12 -5.03
N GLY A 9 0.30 -0.44 -5.20
CA GLY A 9 1.13 0.15 -6.27
C GLY A 9 2.58 -0.29 -6.14
N ALA A 10 3.30 -0.29 -7.24
CA ALA A 10 4.70 -0.67 -7.27
C ALA A 10 5.58 0.19 -6.34
N PRO A 11 6.74 -0.31 -5.90
CA PRO A 11 7.75 0.53 -5.27
C PRO A 11 8.09 1.72 -6.20
N GLY A 12 8.14 2.93 -5.65
CA GLY A 12 8.38 4.14 -6.46
C GLY A 12 7.12 4.81 -7.03
N SER A 13 5.93 4.21 -6.94
CA SER A 13 4.70 4.79 -7.48
C SER A 13 4.17 6.05 -6.77
N GLY A 14 4.84 6.52 -5.71
CA GLY A 14 4.38 7.69 -4.95
C GLY A 14 3.43 7.38 -3.80
N LYS A 15 3.14 6.11 -3.49
CA LYS A 15 2.22 5.70 -2.41
C LYS A 15 2.43 6.45 -1.11
N SER A 16 3.67 6.46 -0.59
CA SER A 16 3.98 7.06 0.72
C SER A 16 3.67 8.56 0.74
N THR A 17 3.98 9.28 -0.34
CA THR A 17 3.69 10.71 -0.47
C THR A 17 2.18 10.97 -0.55
N LEU A 18 1.48 10.21 -1.39
CA LEU A 18 0.03 10.36 -1.58
C LEU A 18 -0.74 10.00 -0.31
N THR A 19 -0.36 8.91 0.37
CA THR A 19 -1.03 8.49 1.61
C THR A 19 -0.76 9.46 2.76
N ARG A 20 0.43 10.02 2.86
CA ARG A 20 0.72 11.07 3.84
C ARG A 20 -0.18 12.28 3.63
N ARG A 21 -0.25 12.81 2.40
CA ARG A 21 -1.15 13.95 2.07
C ARG A 21 -2.60 13.62 2.35
N LEU A 22 -3.02 12.37 2.04
CA LEU A 22 -4.39 11.93 2.26
C LEU A 22 -4.76 11.90 3.75
N VAL A 23 -3.85 11.40 4.60
CA VAL A 23 -4.03 11.36 6.05
C VAL A 23 -4.01 12.77 6.64
N ASP A 24 -3.06 13.61 6.23
CA ASP A 24 -2.94 14.98 6.73
C ASP A 24 -4.17 15.85 6.38
N SER A 25 -4.91 15.48 5.34
CA SER A 25 -6.16 16.16 4.93
C SER A 25 -7.42 15.69 5.67
N ARG A 26 -7.32 14.66 6.54
CA ARG A 26 -8.46 14.04 7.22
C ARG A 26 -8.28 14.01 8.73
N PRO A 27 -9.28 14.48 9.50
CA PRO A 27 -9.19 14.48 10.96
C PRO A 27 -8.96 13.06 11.51
N LEU A 28 -7.91 12.89 12.30
CA LEU A 28 -7.55 11.64 12.99
C LEU A 28 -7.37 10.41 12.09
N ALA A 29 -7.20 10.59 10.77
CA ALA A 29 -6.95 9.44 9.90
C ALA A 29 -5.61 8.76 10.26
N LEU A 30 -5.58 7.44 10.28
CA LEU A 30 -4.40 6.63 10.60
C LEU A 30 -3.67 6.23 9.32
N LEU A 31 -2.39 6.59 9.20
CA LEU A 31 -1.49 5.97 8.23
C LEU A 31 -0.95 4.67 8.80
N LEU A 32 -1.40 3.55 8.26
CA LEU A 32 -1.04 2.21 8.71
C LEU A 32 -0.06 1.56 7.72
N ASP A 33 1.22 1.84 7.90
CA ASP A 33 2.30 1.29 7.08
C ASP A 33 2.85 0.01 7.71
N VAL A 34 2.57 -1.14 7.06
CA VAL A 34 2.97 -2.47 7.53
C VAL A 34 4.49 -2.66 7.52
N ASP A 35 5.21 -2.03 6.59
CA ASP A 35 6.67 -2.12 6.55
C ASP A 35 7.30 -1.36 7.72
N THR A 36 6.72 -0.24 8.12
CA THR A 36 7.10 0.46 9.35
C THR A 36 6.84 -0.40 10.59
N LEU A 37 5.67 -1.05 10.69
CA LEU A 37 5.37 -1.97 11.80
C LEU A 37 6.36 -3.14 11.84
N ARG A 38 6.68 -3.75 10.70
CA ARG A 38 7.68 -4.81 10.62
C ARG A 38 9.03 -4.34 11.14
N GLY A 39 9.44 -3.12 10.78
CA GLY A 39 10.70 -2.53 11.22
C GLY A 39 10.79 -2.30 12.73
N GLN A 40 9.66 -2.23 13.44
CA GLN A 40 9.60 -2.10 14.90
C GLN A 40 9.72 -3.44 15.65
N LEU A 41 9.60 -4.58 14.95
CA LEU A 41 9.76 -5.89 15.56
C LEU A 41 11.24 -6.20 15.78
N GLY A 42 11.59 -6.66 17.00
CA GLY A 42 12.96 -7.03 17.34
C GLY A 42 13.48 -8.15 16.44
N ALA A 43 14.74 -8.05 16.00
CA ALA A 43 15.42 -9.05 15.17
C ALA A 43 14.65 -9.46 13.88
N TRP A 44 13.79 -8.59 13.34
CA TRP A 44 12.92 -8.90 12.21
C TRP A 44 13.68 -9.34 10.93
N ARG A 45 14.97 -8.98 10.81
CA ARG A 45 15.81 -9.36 9.66
C ARG A 45 16.27 -10.82 9.70
N ASP A 46 16.23 -11.47 10.88
CA ASP A 46 16.60 -12.88 11.04
C ASP A 46 15.53 -13.80 10.41
N ASP A 47 14.26 -13.39 10.47
CA ASP A 47 13.13 -14.03 9.77
C ASP A 47 12.14 -12.98 9.22
N PRO A 48 12.44 -12.39 8.05
CA PRO A 48 11.58 -11.38 7.45
C PRO A 48 10.17 -11.89 7.11
N GLY A 49 10.04 -13.20 6.87
CA GLY A 49 8.76 -13.85 6.58
C GLY A 49 7.84 -13.87 7.79
N ALA A 50 8.31 -14.40 8.92
CA ALA A 50 7.56 -14.40 10.18
C ALA A 50 7.25 -12.97 10.65
N ALA A 51 8.23 -12.06 10.56
CA ALA A 51 8.05 -10.66 10.93
C ALA A 51 6.98 -9.98 10.06
N GLY A 52 6.95 -10.26 8.76
CA GLY A 52 5.92 -9.74 7.86
C GLY A 52 4.52 -10.24 8.19
N LEU A 53 4.38 -11.51 8.57
CA LEU A 53 3.11 -12.07 9.05
C LEU A 53 2.67 -11.45 10.38
N ALA A 54 3.60 -11.29 11.33
CA ALA A 54 3.32 -10.65 12.62
C ALA A 54 2.87 -9.19 12.44
N ALA A 55 3.58 -8.41 11.60
CA ALA A 55 3.22 -7.02 11.31
C ALA A 55 1.82 -6.89 10.68
N ARG A 56 1.44 -7.80 9.78
CA ARG A 56 0.09 -7.80 9.20
C ARG A 56 -0.98 -8.10 10.24
N ARG A 57 -0.76 -9.04 11.15
CA ARG A 57 -1.70 -9.33 12.25
C ARG A 57 -1.89 -8.11 13.14
N ILE A 58 -0.81 -7.43 13.52
CA ILE A 58 -0.88 -6.19 14.29
C ILE A 58 -1.65 -5.12 13.49
N ALA A 59 -1.37 -4.97 12.21
CA ALA A 59 -2.04 -4.01 11.35
C ALA A 59 -3.56 -4.24 11.28
N LEU A 60 -4.04 -5.49 11.20
CA LEU A 60 -5.47 -5.81 11.21
C LEU A 60 -6.15 -5.35 12.49
N GLU A 61 -5.55 -5.60 13.66
CA GLU A 61 -6.12 -5.18 14.95
C GLU A 61 -6.06 -3.65 15.14
N MET A 62 -4.99 -3.00 14.68
CA MET A 62 -4.91 -1.54 14.67
C MET A 62 -6.00 -0.93 13.77
N ALA A 63 -6.20 -1.48 12.56
CA ALA A 63 -7.25 -1.04 11.66
C ALA A 63 -8.63 -1.20 12.29
N ARG A 64 -8.95 -2.37 12.85
CA ARG A 64 -10.21 -2.65 13.54
C ARG A 64 -10.48 -1.63 14.64
N THR A 65 -9.51 -1.47 15.53
CA THR A 65 -9.65 -0.55 16.69
C THR A 65 -9.85 0.88 16.22
N HIS A 66 -9.07 1.33 15.25
CA HIS A 66 -9.12 2.74 14.79
C HIS A 66 -10.41 3.05 14.01
N LEU A 67 -10.81 2.18 13.08
CA LEU A 67 -12.06 2.34 12.32
C LEU A 67 -13.30 2.40 13.23
N SER A 68 -13.28 1.64 14.34
CA SER A 68 -14.37 1.66 15.34
C SER A 68 -14.54 3.01 16.03
N THR A 69 -13.53 3.90 15.98
CA THR A 69 -13.66 5.29 16.46
C THR A 69 -14.39 6.21 15.48
N GLY A 70 -14.68 5.74 14.26
CA GLY A 70 -15.26 6.53 13.19
C GLY A 70 -14.25 7.28 12.31
N ALA A 71 -12.94 7.12 12.58
CA ALA A 71 -11.86 7.73 11.78
C ALA A 71 -11.37 6.80 10.66
N ASP A 72 -10.79 7.37 9.59
CA ASP A 72 -10.30 6.63 8.43
C ASP A 72 -8.98 5.91 8.73
N VAL A 73 -8.74 4.81 8.03
CA VAL A 73 -7.43 4.12 7.98
C VAL A 73 -6.94 4.08 6.54
N VAL A 74 -5.68 4.44 6.31
CA VAL A 74 -5.02 4.42 4.99
C VAL A 74 -3.84 3.45 5.03
N VAL A 75 -3.87 2.43 4.19
CA VAL A 75 -2.87 1.34 4.15
C VAL A 75 -2.13 1.36 2.82
N PRO A 76 -0.91 1.93 2.75
CA PRO A 76 -0.05 1.80 1.57
C PRO A 76 0.68 0.47 1.60
N GLN A 77 0.53 -0.35 0.56
CA GLN A 77 1.27 -1.60 0.46
C GLN A 77 1.48 -2.00 -1.00
N PHE A 78 2.52 -2.79 -1.27
CA PHE A 78 2.70 -3.49 -2.53
C PHE A 78 2.39 -4.97 -2.33
N LEU A 79 1.29 -5.45 -2.91
CA LEU A 79 0.84 -6.82 -2.77
C LEU A 79 0.57 -7.48 -4.13
N ARG A 80 0.86 -8.78 -4.19
CA ARG A 80 0.62 -9.69 -5.33
C ARG A 80 -0.20 -10.92 -4.94
N ARG A 81 -0.71 -10.96 -3.69
CA ARG A 81 -1.53 -12.03 -3.14
C ARG A 81 -2.75 -11.43 -2.44
N PRO A 82 -3.92 -12.08 -2.52
CA PRO A 82 -5.17 -11.54 -2.00
C PRO A 82 -5.27 -11.52 -0.48
N ASP A 83 -4.63 -12.46 0.20
CA ASP A 83 -4.88 -12.78 1.62
C ASP A 83 -5.02 -11.55 2.54
N PHE A 84 -4.10 -10.59 2.43
CA PHE A 84 -4.11 -9.42 3.32
C PHE A 84 -5.15 -8.37 2.89
N ILE A 85 -5.42 -8.25 1.59
CA ILE A 85 -6.49 -7.37 1.07
C ILE A 85 -7.84 -7.88 1.57
N ASP A 86 -8.09 -9.19 1.45
CA ASP A 86 -9.33 -9.82 1.84
C ASP A 86 -9.54 -9.74 3.37
N GLN A 87 -8.47 -9.93 4.17
CA GLN A 87 -8.51 -9.76 5.62
C GLN A 87 -8.86 -8.33 6.03
N LEU A 88 -8.29 -7.31 5.35
CA LEU A 88 -8.62 -5.91 5.61
C LEU A 88 -10.06 -5.57 5.22
N ARG A 89 -10.56 -6.16 4.12
CA ARG A 89 -11.97 -6.03 3.73
C ARG A 89 -12.90 -6.59 4.79
N LEU A 90 -12.62 -7.80 5.30
CA LEU A 90 -13.38 -8.38 6.40
C LEU A 90 -13.34 -7.50 7.67
N VAL A 91 -12.19 -6.92 8.00
CA VAL A 91 -12.08 -5.98 9.13
C VAL A 91 -12.97 -4.76 8.92
N ALA A 92 -13.02 -4.18 7.72
CA ALA A 92 -13.88 -3.04 7.43
C ALA A 92 -15.36 -3.42 7.54
N ASP A 93 -15.76 -4.56 6.97
CA ASP A 93 -17.13 -5.09 7.02
C ASP A 93 -17.58 -5.32 8.47
N ASP A 94 -16.74 -5.94 9.31
CA ASP A 94 -17.03 -6.25 10.71
C ASP A 94 -17.34 -5.00 11.56
N VAL A 95 -16.71 -3.86 11.23
CA VAL A 95 -16.93 -2.60 11.96
C VAL A 95 -17.84 -1.61 11.24
N GLY A 96 -18.43 -2.01 10.10
CA GLY A 96 -19.32 -1.17 9.30
C GLY A 96 -18.61 0.00 8.61
N ALA A 97 -17.33 -0.14 8.27
CA ALA A 97 -16.56 0.83 7.50
C ALA A 97 -16.61 0.53 6.00
N GLU A 98 -16.48 1.56 5.15
CA GLU A 98 -16.32 1.37 3.71
C GLU A 98 -14.89 0.89 3.38
N PHE A 99 -14.75 -0.26 2.69
CA PHE A 99 -13.47 -0.66 2.13
C PHE A 99 -13.29 -0.10 0.73
N VAL A 100 -12.14 0.55 0.48
CA VAL A 100 -11.82 1.15 -0.82
C VAL A 100 -10.47 0.63 -1.29
N LEU A 101 -10.47 -0.14 -2.40
CA LEU A 101 -9.27 -0.64 -3.03
C LEU A 101 -8.83 0.29 -4.15
N VAL A 102 -7.67 0.91 -4.00
CA VAL A 102 -7.07 1.80 -4.99
C VAL A 102 -5.80 1.17 -5.55
N ALA A 103 -5.63 1.22 -6.86
CA ALA A 103 -4.41 0.81 -7.56
C ALA A 103 -3.71 2.03 -8.18
N LEU A 104 -2.48 2.31 -7.76
CA LEU A 104 -1.61 3.24 -8.48
C LEU A 104 -0.92 2.50 -9.62
N VAL A 105 -1.24 2.88 -10.84
CA VAL A 105 -0.73 2.25 -12.05
C VAL A 105 0.11 3.22 -12.89
N SER A 106 1.09 2.66 -13.60
CA SER A 106 1.91 3.34 -14.60
C SER A 106 2.27 2.32 -15.68
N SER A 107 3.10 2.67 -16.67
CA SER A 107 3.64 1.63 -17.53
C SER A 107 4.63 0.71 -16.78
N PRO A 108 4.82 -0.54 -17.20
CA PRO A 108 5.81 -1.45 -16.60
C PRO A 108 7.23 -0.86 -16.63
N GLU A 109 7.60 -0.19 -17.72
CA GLU A 109 8.89 0.45 -17.90
C GLU A 109 9.09 1.60 -16.88
N GLU A 110 8.07 2.41 -16.67
CA GLU A 110 8.09 3.48 -15.67
C GLU A 110 8.17 2.92 -14.25
N ALA A 111 7.45 1.85 -13.94
CA ALA A 111 7.52 1.19 -12.64
C ALA A 111 8.92 0.68 -12.34
N ALA A 112 9.57 0.04 -13.32
CA ALA A 112 10.95 -0.44 -13.21
C ALA A 112 11.94 0.72 -13.06
N ALA A 113 11.83 1.76 -13.90
CA ALA A 113 12.72 2.93 -13.83
C ALA A 113 12.62 3.63 -12.45
N ARG A 114 11.43 3.78 -11.90
CA ARG A 114 11.22 4.38 -10.57
C ARG A 114 11.80 3.51 -9.45
N PHE A 115 11.67 2.20 -9.56
CA PHE A 115 12.27 1.28 -8.59
C PHE A 115 13.79 1.43 -8.58
N HIS A 116 14.44 1.41 -9.74
CA HIS A 116 15.90 1.57 -9.86
C HIS A 116 16.37 2.94 -9.37
N ALA A 117 15.64 4.02 -9.67
CA ALA A 117 15.99 5.35 -9.20
C ALA A 117 15.92 5.48 -7.66
N ARG A 118 15.09 4.66 -6.99
CA ARG A 118 14.98 4.64 -5.52
C ARG A 118 16.05 3.82 -4.82
N SER A 119 16.83 3.00 -5.52
CA SER A 119 17.91 2.22 -4.91
C SER A 119 18.98 3.09 -4.22
N THR A 120 19.02 4.40 -4.53
CA THR A 120 19.87 5.40 -3.88
C THR A 120 19.22 6.16 -2.72
N SER A 121 17.98 5.79 -2.31
CA SER A 121 17.26 6.46 -1.23
C SER A 121 17.93 6.27 0.14
N THR A 122 17.89 7.32 0.97
CA THR A 122 18.38 7.27 2.36
C THR A 122 17.35 6.69 3.35
N GLU A 123 16.10 6.52 2.95
CA GLU A 123 15.06 5.97 3.81
C GLU A 123 15.25 4.48 4.06
N GLN A 124 15.19 4.05 5.34
CA GLN A 124 15.47 2.69 5.76
C GLN A 124 14.53 1.67 5.11
N ASN A 125 13.22 1.95 5.07
CA ASN A 125 12.24 1.05 4.44
C ASN A 125 12.48 0.84 2.94
N HIS A 126 13.07 1.85 2.26
CA HIS A 126 13.45 1.74 0.86
C HIS A 126 14.67 0.86 0.67
N ARG A 127 15.68 0.97 1.56
CA ARG A 127 16.87 0.10 1.55
C ARG A 127 16.48 -1.35 1.81
N ASP A 128 15.66 -1.59 2.82
CA ASP A 128 15.16 -2.93 3.15
C ASP A 128 14.38 -3.57 1.96
N ALA A 129 13.62 -2.79 1.19
CA ALA A 129 12.94 -3.27 -0.02
C ALA A 129 13.93 -3.61 -1.15
N VAL A 130 14.98 -2.80 -1.32
CA VAL A 130 16.05 -3.06 -2.30
C VAL A 130 16.85 -4.28 -1.92
N ASP A 131 17.23 -4.43 -0.66
CA ASP A 131 17.98 -5.59 -0.15
C ASP A 131 17.19 -6.89 -0.37
N LEU A 132 15.88 -6.89 -0.09
CA LEU A 132 15.01 -8.04 -0.35
C LEU A 132 14.89 -8.34 -1.86
N GLN A 133 14.95 -7.31 -2.71
CA GLN A 133 14.87 -7.47 -4.17
C GLN A 133 16.21 -7.93 -4.79
N GLN A 134 17.33 -7.65 -4.14
CA GLN A 134 18.66 -8.09 -4.55
C GLN A 134 19.04 -9.46 -3.97
N ALA A 135 18.22 -10.04 -3.12
CA ALA A 135 18.46 -11.35 -2.56
C ALA A 135 18.51 -12.43 -3.67
N PRO A 136 19.32 -13.49 -3.51
CA PRO A 136 19.36 -14.58 -4.47
C PRO A 136 17.98 -15.18 -4.72
N GLY A 137 17.55 -15.24 -5.98
CA GLY A 137 16.21 -15.74 -6.37
C GLY A 137 15.09 -14.68 -6.34
N ALA A 138 15.40 -13.41 -6.12
CA ALA A 138 14.42 -12.33 -6.28
C ALA A 138 13.97 -12.22 -7.76
N ARG A 139 12.68 -11.94 -7.95
CA ARG A 139 12.08 -11.81 -9.29
C ARG A 139 12.32 -10.41 -9.85
N PRO A 140 12.40 -10.24 -11.18
CA PRO A 140 12.44 -8.92 -11.82
C PRO A 140 11.28 -8.04 -11.38
N VAL A 141 11.50 -6.73 -11.32
CA VAL A 141 10.47 -5.76 -10.88
C VAL A 141 9.27 -5.77 -11.81
N GLU A 142 9.51 -5.97 -13.10
CA GLU A 142 8.49 -6.08 -14.13
C GLU A 142 7.54 -7.26 -13.84
N GLU A 143 8.08 -8.43 -13.53
CA GLU A 143 7.30 -9.62 -13.16
C GLU A 143 6.50 -9.39 -11.86
N LEU A 144 7.09 -8.67 -10.90
CA LEU A 144 6.39 -8.30 -9.67
C LEU A 144 5.23 -7.35 -9.95
N TYR A 145 5.43 -6.39 -10.86
CA TYR A 145 4.40 -5.43 -11.26
C TYR A 145 3.25 -6.12 -12.00
N GLU A 146 3.57 -6.97 -12.97
CA GLU A 146 2.58 -7.80 -13.68
C GLU A 146 1.77 -8.68 -12.72
N GLY A 147 2.43 -9.29 -11.73
CA GLY A 147 1.76 -10.07 -10.69
C GLY A 147 0.80 -9.24 -9.82
N MET A 148 1.11 -7.97 -9.58
CA MET A 148 0.20 -7.03 -8.92
C MET A 148 -1.02 -6.73 -9.81
N LEU A 149 -0.80 -6.43 -11.10
CA LEU A 149 -1.90 -6.14 -12.03
C LEU A 149 -2.82 -7.36 -12.20
N ALA A 150 -2.25 -8.57 -12.31
CA ALA A 150 -3.01 -9.81 -12.38
C ALA A 150 -3.86 -10.03 -11.12
N LEU A 151 -3.32 -9.76 -9.92
CA LEU A 151 -4.10 -9.79 -8.69
C LEU A 151 -5.25 -8.79 -8.72
N LEU A 152 -4.97 -7.52 -9.07
CA LEU A 152 -5.97 -6.46 -9.07
C LEU A 152 -7.11 -6.73 -10.06
N ALA A 153 -6.82 -7.39 -11.19
CA ALA A 153 -7.83 -7.80 -12.17
C ALA A 153 -8.82 -8.85 -11.64
N THR A 154 -8.57 -9.46 -10.47
CA THR A 154 -9.50 -10.39 -9.83
C THR A 154 -10.56 -9.71 -8.95
N TYR A 155 -10.46 -8.40 -8.75
CA TYR A 155 -11.42 -7.60 -7.98
C TYR A 155 -12.20 -6.67 -8.90
N ASP A 156 -13.52 -6.65 -8.79
CA ASP A 156 -14.41 -5.83 -9.64
C ASP A 156 -14.49 -4.36 -9.17
N ASP A 157 -14.06 -4.06 -7.94
CA ASP A 157 -14.21 -2.76 -7.29
C ASP A 157 -12.92 -1.95 -7.17
N VAL A 158 -11.89 -2.28 -7.97
CA VAL A 158 -10.62 -1.54 -7.98
C VAL A 158 -10.78 -0.17 -8.61
N ARG A 159 -10.34 0.86 -7.89
CA ARG A 159 -10.26 2.23 -8.38
C ARG A 159 -8.85 2.49 -8.91
N TYR A 160 -8.69 2.47 -10.22
CA TYR A 160 -7.39 2.71 -10.87
C TYR A 160 -7.07 4.20 -10.93
N VAL A 161 -5.86 4.56 -10.49
CA VAL A 161 -5.31 5.92 -10.52
C VAL A 161 -3.99 5.89 -11.27
N GLU A 162 -3.90 6.61 -12.38
CA GLU A 162 -2.65 6.75 -13.13
C GLU A 162 -1.67 7.63 -12.34
N SER A 163 -0.47 7.08 -12.10
CA SER A 163 0.63 7.76 -11.43
C SER A 163 1.64 8.25 -12.46
N VAL A 164 1.63 9.55 -12.73
CA VAL A 164 2.52 10.18 -13.71
C VAL A 164 3.83 10.60 -13.04
N PRO A 165 5.01 10.30 -13.64
CA PRO A 165 6.31 10.75 -13.12
C PRO A 165 6.38 12.26 -13.00
N GLY A 166 6.80 12.76 -11.83
CA GLY A 166 6.95 14.19 -11.58
C GLY A 166 5.65 14.96 -11.34
N ASP A 167 4.48 14.34 -11.57
CA ASP A 167 3.16 14.94 -11.37
C ASP A 167 2.46 14.36 -10.13
N ILE A 168 3.02 14.64 -8.95
CA ILE A 168 2.43 14.17 -7.69
C ILE A 168 1.11 14.89 -7.37
N ASP A 169 0.99 16.16 -7.75
CA ASP A 169 -0.21 16.96 -7.49
C ASP A 169 -1.39 16.47 -8.34
N GLY A 170 -1.21 16.32 -9.65
CA GLY A 170 -2.25 15.78 -10.52
C GLY A 170 -2.59 14.32 -10.19
N THR A 171 -1.60 13.51 -9.75
CA THR A 171 -1.89 12.15 -9.27
C THR A 171 -2.75 12.19 -7.99
N TYR A 172 -2.48 13.14 -7.09
CA TYR A 172 -3.29 13.30 -5.87
C TYR A 172 -4.72 13.76 -6.19
N GLU A 173 -4.90 14.68 -7.11
CA GLU A 173 -6.22 15.11 -7.57
C GLU A 173 -7.03 13.95 -8.17
N ARG A 174 -6.40 13.15 -9.04
CA ARG A 174 -7.03 11.92 -9.59
C ARG A 174 -7.40 10.93 -8.48
N LEU A 175 -6.55 10.78 -7.47
CA LEU A 175 -6.86 9.94 -6.31
C LEU A 175 -8.10 10.46 -5.56
N LEU A 176 -8.16 11.76 -5.26
CA LEU A 176 -9.32 12.36 -4.57
C LEU A 176 -10.61 12.19 -5.38
N GLN A 177 -10.55 12.38 -6.70
CA GLN A 177 -11.69 12.15 -7.59
C GLN A 177 -12.17 10.70 -7.48
N ARG A 178 -11.28 9.72 -7.62
CA ARG A 178 -11.62 8.31 -7.49
C ARG A 178 -12.18 7.93 -6.12
N LEU A 179 -11.72 8.59 -5.04
CA LEU A 179 -12.27 8.39 -3.69
C LEU A 179 -13.65 9.02 -3.50
N SER A 180 -14.04 9.97 -4.35
CA SER A 180 -15.34 10.65 -4.32
C SER A 180 -16.38 9.97 -5.22
N ASP A 181 -15.95 9.18 -6.20
CA ASP A 181 -16.84 8.45 -7.09
C ASP A 181 -17.69 7.46 -6.26
N ALA A 182 -19.00 7.61 -6.30
CA ALA A 182 -19.92 6.63 -5.73
C ALA A 182 -19.80 5.29 -6.49
N ARG A 183 -20.05 4.17 -5.81
CA ARG A 183 -20.20 2.86 -6.47
C ARG A 183 -21.39 2.86 -7.41
#